data_36ab1e8f287ba5458cd2a6dfdcbf8381
#
_entry.id   36ab1e8f287ba5458cd2a6dfdcbf8381
#
_cell.length_a   1.000
_cell.length_b   1.000
_cell.length_c   1.000
_cell.angle_alpha   90.00
_cell.angle_beta   90.00
_cell.angle_gamma   90.00
#
_symmetry.space_group_name_H-M   'P 1'
#
loop_
_entity.id
_entity.type
_entity.pdbx_description
1 polymer ?
#
loop_
_entity_poly.entity_id
_entity_poly.type
_entity_poly.pdbx_seq_one_letter_code
_entity_poly.pdbx_strand_id
1 'polypeptide(L)'
;YFEKDCEVFIHVDKKSSFTKNEISALRGFPQVKVVTQKYAVHWAGFSILKCELYLLRKALMLSDANYFHLISGQDYPVRPLSYFLSFFEKNAGKNYTFYHYLPTPLWEGNTYRRMQYYYPYDWINGRTPRGMKRIDWLLKWQKRLHIKRRIPDYFEHLCGGSAWFSIT
;
A
#
# COMPACT_ATOMS: atom_id res chain seq x y z
N TYR A 1 0.01 -22.02 3.91
CA TYR A 1 -1.27 -21.42 4.29
C TYR A 1 -2.17 -21.18 3.07
N PHE A 2 -1.64 -20.57 2.01
CA PHE A 2 -2.38 -20.34 0.78
C PHE A 2 -2.35 -21.60 -0.08
N GLU A 3 -3.41 -22.38 -0.01
CA GLU A 3 -3.58 -23.62 -0.77
C GLU A 3 -4.38 -23.37 -2.07
N LYS A 4 -5.04 -24.39 -2.60
CA LYS A 4 -5.62 -24.39 -3.95
C LYS A 4 -6.64 -23.28 -4.23
N ASP A 5 -7.29 -22.74 -3.19
CA ASP A 5 -8.36 -21.74 -3.33
C ASP A 5 -7.88 -20.28 -3.26
N CYS A 6 -6.56 -20.06 -3.27
CA CYS A 6 -5.97 -18.73 -3.24
C CYS A 6 -4.97 -18.53 -4.38
N GLU A 7 -4.97 -17.36 -4.96
CA GLU A 7 -3.97 -16.93 -5.93
C GLU A 7 -3.12 -15.80 -5.34
N VAL A 8 -1.82 -15.89 -5.54
CA VAL A 8 -0.88 -14.97 -4.90
C VAL A 8 -0.13 -14.16 -5.95
N PHE A 9 -0.14 -12.84 -5.78
CA PHE A 9 0.56 -11.87 -6.61
C PHE A 9 1.59 -11.15 -5.76
N ILE A 10 2.86 -11.28 -6.07
CA ILE A 10 3.96 -10.82 -5.24
C ILE A 10 4.74 -9.70 -5.93
N HIS A 11 4.94 -8.62 -5.20
CA HIS A 11 5.96 -7.64 -5.53
C HIS A 11 7.08 -7.69 -4.50
N VAL A 12 8.27 -8.03 -4.95
CA VAL A 12 9.50 -7.94 -4.17
C VAL A 12 10.08 -6.55 -4.37
N ASP A 13 10.42 -5.84 -3.30
CA ASP A 13 11.01 -4.50 -3.41
C ASP A 13 12.28 -4.55 -4.26
N LYS A 14 12.38 -3.70 -5.28
CA LYS A 14 13.55 -3.63 -6.16
C LYS A 14 14.86 -3.36 -5.39
N LYS A 15 14.77 -2.78 -4.19
CA LYS A 15 15.92 -2.51 -3.30
C LYS A 15 16.28 -3.70 -2.42
N SER A 16 15.45 -4.75 -2.39
CA SER A 16 15.73 -5.93 -1.55
C SER A 16 16.93 -6.70 -2.05
N SER A 17 17.53 -7.46 -1.14
CA SER A 17 18.64 -8.37 -1.44
C SER A 17 18.20 -9.72 -2.03
N PHE A 18 16.92 -9.86 -2.39
CA PHE A 18 16.41 -11.08 -3.02
C PHE A 18 17.21 -11.45 -4.27
N THR A 19 17.76 -12.65 -4.27
CA THR A 19 18.48 -13.22 -5.39
C THR A 19 17.55 -13.72 -6.47
N LYS A 20 18.08 -13.95 -7.66
CA LYS A 20 17.30 -14.57 -8.75
C LYS A 20 16.78 -15.97 -8.38
N ASN A 21 17.55 -16.72 -7.58
CA ASN A 21 17.15 -18.05 -7.13
C ASN A 21 15.96 -17.99 -6.17
N GLU A 22 15.95 -17.06 -5.21
CA GLU A 22 14.83 -16.87 -4.29
C GLU A 22 13.56 -16.41 -5.03
N ILE A 23 13.70 -15.50 -5.99
CA ILE A 23 12.56 -15.10 -6.85
C ILE A 23 12.05 -16.29 -7.68
N SER A 24 12.95 -17.13 -8.20
CA SER A 24 12.58 -18.35 -8.92
C SER A 24 11.88 -19.35 -8.00
N ALA A 25 12.35 -19.50 -6.78
CA ALA A 25 11.71 -20.35 -5.77
C ALA A 25 10.28 -19.90 -5.46
N LEU A 26 10.05 -18.58 -5.32
CA LEU A 26 8.69 -18.04 -5.16
C LEU A 26 7.77 -18.37 -6.33
N ARG A 27 8.29 -18.34 -7.56
CA ARG A 27 7.51 -18.72 -8.76
C ARG A 27 7.20 -20.22 -8.84
N GLY A 28 7.94 -21.05 -8.12
CA GLY A 28 7.72 -22.49 -8.05
C GLY A 28 6.47 -22.91 -7.27
N PHE A 29 5.87 -22.00 -6.49
CA PHE A 29 4.63 -22.33 -5.78
C PHE A 29 3.43 -22.25 -6.72
N PRO A 30 2.57 -23.28 -6.78
CA PRO A 30 1.43 -23.34 -7.73
C PRO A 30 0.44 -22.17 -7.60
N GLN A 31 0.30 -21.63 -6.39
CA GLN A 31 -0.61 -20.50 -6.09
C GLN A 31 -0.08 -19.17 -6.57
N VAL A 32 1.24 -19.06 -6.81
CA VAL A 32 1.89 -17.81 -7.17
C VAL A 32 1.75 -17.54 -8.66
N LYS A 33 0.89 -16.61 -9.03
CA LYS A 33 0.64 -16.24 -10.44
C LYS A 33 1.65 -15.22 -10.96
N VAL A 34 2.10 -14.31 -10.10
CA VAL A 34 3.03 -13.25 -10.48
C VAL A 34 4.06 -13.01 -9.39
N VAL A 35 5.33 -12.98 -9.76
CA VAL A 35 6.41 -12.43 -8.94
C VAL A 35 7.11 -11.34 -9.75
N THR A 36 7.16 -10.14 -9.23
CA THR A 36 7.74 -8.97 -9.89
C THR A 36 8.64 -8.18 -8.96
N GLN A 37 9.63 -7.48 -9.53
CA GLN A 37 10.56 -6.58 -8.85
C GLN A 37 10.61 -5.20 -9.54
N LYS A 38 9.46 -4.69 -9.94
CA LYS A 38 9.35 -3.52 -10.82
C LYS A 38 9.72 -2.21 -10.11
N TYR A 39 9.28 -2.03 -8.87
CA TYR A 39 9.39 -0.76 -8.16
C TYR A 39 10.34 -0.83 -6.96
N ALA A 40 11.12 0.24 -6.77
CA ALA A 40 11.76 0.54 -5.50
C ALA A 40 10.73 1.23 -4.60
N VAL A 41 10.27 0.54 -3.56
CA VAL A 41 9.18 1.01 -2.69
C VAL A 41 9.76 1.78 -1.51
N HIS A 42 9.34 3.04 -1.35
CA HIS A 42 9.80 3.89 -0.26
C HIS A 42 8.67 4.12 0.75
N TRP A 43 9.02 4.07 2.02
CA TRP A 43 8.07 4.32 3.11
C TRP A 43 7.42 5.71 2.96
N ALA A 44 6.09 5.75 3.07
CA ALA A 44 5.25 6.93 2.83
C ALA A 44 5.40 7.56 1.43
N GLY A 45 6.14 6.93 0.50
CA GLY A 45 6.30 7.38 -0.87
C GLY A 45 5.13 6.96 -1.78
N PHE A 46 4.96 7.67 -2.88
CA PHE A 46 3.96 7.32 -3.90
C PHE A 46 4.25 5.96 -4.58
N SER A 47 5.50 5.49 -4.47
CA SER A 47 5.92 4.16 -4.95
C SER A 47 5.14 3.01 -4.31
N ILE A 48 4.67 3.14 -3.07
CA ILE A 48 3.78 2.16 -2.41
C ILE A 48 2.51 2.02 -3.24
N LEU A 49 1.80 3.11 -3.46
CA LEU A 49 0.54 3.12 -4.23
C LEU A 49 0.74 2.60 -5.67
N LYS A 50 1.84 2.98 -6.34
CA LYS A 50 2.17 2.42 -7.66
C LYS A 50 2.32 0.92 -7.64
N CYS A 51 2.94 0.38 -6.60
CA CYS A 51 3.13 -1.05 -6.41
C CYS A 51 1.80 -1.77 -6.19
N GLU A 52 0.96 -1.26 -5.29
CA GLU A 52 -0.35 -1.80 -4.95
C GLU A 52 -1.27 -1.83 -6.19
N LEU A 53 -1.40 -0.69 -6.88
CA LEU A 53 -2.22 -0.60 -8.10
C LEU A 53 -1.69 -1.50 -9.22
N TYR A 54 -0.37 -1.68 -9.32
CA TYR A 54 0.20 -2.58 -10.30
C TYR A 54 -0.16 -4.04 -10.00
N LEU A 55 -0.06 -4.47 -8.74
CA LEU A 55 -0.44 -5.83 -8.34
C LEU A 55 -1.94 -6.05 -8.50
N LEU A 56 -2.77 -5.10 -8.05
CA LEU A 56 -4.22 -5.19 -8.22
C LEU A 56 -4.62 -5.30 -9.69
N ARG A 57 -4.03 -4.47 -10.57
CA ARG A 57 -4.26 -4.57 -12.01
C ARG A 57 -3.87 -5.94 -12.57
N LYS A 58 -2.75 -6.51 -12.10
CA LYS A 58 -2.34 -7.86 -12.52
C LYS A 58 -3.30 -8.92 -12.02
N ALA A 59 -3.78 -8.81 -10.80
CA ALA A 59 -4.76 -9.72 -10.25
C ALA A 59 -6.08 -9.67 -11.02
N LEU A 60 -6.61 -8.49 -11.28
CA LEU A 60 -7.83 -8.30 -12.09
C LEU A 60 -7.72 -8.82 -13.54
N MET A 61 -6.51 -8.87 -14.10
CA MET A 61 -6.29 -9.36 -15.47
C MET A 61 -6.06 -10.88 -15.55
N LEU A 62 -5.63 -11.52 -14.49
CA LEU A 62 -5.12 -12.88 -14.49
C LEU A 62 -5.84 -13.81 -13.52
N SER A 63 -6.86 -13.34 -12.85
CA SER A 63 -7.62 -14.05 -11.83
C SER A 63 -9.11 -13.75 -11.96
N ASP A 64 -9.93 -14.75 -11.76
CA ASP A 64 -11.39 -14.64 -11.63
C ASP A 64 -11.84 -14.59 -10.16
N ALA A 65 -10.92 -14.26 -9.24
CA ALA A 65 -11.20 -14.19 -7.82
C ALA A 65 -12.24 -13.11 -7.48
N ASN A 66 -13.14 -13.44 -6.56
CA ASN A 66 -14.19 -12.53 -6.09
C ASN A 66 -13.69 -11.53 -5.04
N TYR A 67 -12.54 -11.78 -4.41
CA TYR A 67 -11.95 -10.94 -3.39
C TYR A 67 -10.46 -10.74 -3.61
N PHE A 68 -10.01 -9.52 -3.37
CA PHE A 68 -8.60 -9.12 -3.40
C PHE A 68 -8.19 -8.61 -2.03
N HIS A 69 -7.15 -9.22 -1.46
CA HIS A 69 -6.62 -8.89 -0.13
C HIS A 69 -5.21 -8.33 -0.27
N LEU A 70 -5.00 -7.11 0.19
CA LEU A 70 -3.66 -6.55 0.28
C LEU A 70 -3.04 -6.91 1.63
N ILE A 71 -1.91 -7.60 1.57
CA ILE A 71 -1.10 -7.96 2.72
C ILE A 71 0.36 -7.58 2.48
N SER A 72 1.14 -7.39 3.52
CA SER A 72 2.58 -7.19 3.44
C SER A 72 3.34 -8.49 3.74
N GLY A 73 4.62 -8.54 3.42
CA GLY A 73 5.48 -9.67 3.76
C GLY A 73 5.73 -9.86 5.27
N GLN A 74 5.19 -9.00 6.12
CA GLN A 74 5.27 -9.10 7.59
C GLN A 74 3.95 -9.57 8.22
N ASP A 75 2.88 -9.61 7.41
CA ASP A 75 1.58 -10.07 7.89
C ASP A 75 1.54 -11.60 7.93
N TYR A 76 0.91 -12.13 8.95
CA TYR A 76 0.72 -13.56 9.13
C TYR A 76 -0.73 -13.89 9.49
N PRO A 77 -1.35 -14.87 8.84
CA PRO A 77 -2.73 -15.29 9.15
C PRO A 77 -2.81 -15.87 10.56
N VAL A 78 -3.73 -15.33 11.37
CA VAL A 78 -3.97 -15.79 12.76
C VAL A 78 -5.10 -16.81 12.87
N ARG A 79 -5.75 -17.15 11.75
CA ARG A 79 -6.82 -18.13 11.66
C ARG A 79 -6.55 -19.09 10.51
N PRO A 80 -7.07 -20.34 10.56
CA PRO A 80 -6.97 -21.28 9.45
C PRO A 80 -7.57 -20.72 8.16
N LEU A 81 -7.07 -21.16 7.01
CA LEU A 81 -7.58 -20.74 5.70
C LEU A 81 -9.08 -21.03 5.54
N SER A 82 -9.57 -22.16 6.02
CA SER A 82 -10.99 -22.50 5.99
C SER A 82 -11.89 -21.47 6.69
N TYR A 83 -11.42 -20.93 7.84
CA TYR A 83 -12.12 -19.85 8.52
C TYR A 83 -12.14 -18.58 7.67
N PHE A 84 -10.99 -18.23 7.07
CA PHE A 84 -10.86 -17.06 6.21
C PHE A 84 -11.80 -17.15 5.01
N LEU A 85 -11.78 -18.25 4.28
CA LEU A 85 -12.63 -18.47 3.11
C LEU A 85 -14.12 -18.41 3.48
N SER A 86 -14.54 -19.14 4.53
CA SER A 86 -15.93 -19.13 4.98
C SER A 86 -16.42 -17.76 5.47
N PHE A 87 -15.52 -16.95 6.02
CA PHE A 87 -15.86 -15.59 6.42
C PHE A 87 -16.21 -14.70 5.21
N PHE A 88 -15.39 -14.75 4.14
CA PHE A 88 -15.63 -13.94 2.95
C PHE A 88 -16.78 -14.47 2.10
N GLU A 89 -17.00 -15.78 2.08
CA GLU A 89 -18.15 -16.40 1.46
C GLU A 89 -19.47 -15.94 2.11
N LYS A 90 -19.56 -16.00 3.44
CA LYS A 90 -20.72 -15.51 4.21
C LYS A 90 -20.96 -14.01 4.09
N ASN A 91 -19.91 -13.25 3.78
CA ASN A 91 -19.95 -11.81 3.65
C ASN A 91 -19.68 -11.33 2.22
N ALA A 92 -20.07 -12.13 1.24
CA ALA A 92 -19.89 -11.80 -0.18
C ALA A 92 -20.39 -10.39 -0.52
N GLY A 93 -19.63 -9.66 -1.33
CA GLY A 93 -19.96 -8.30 -1.77
C GLY A 93 -19.65 -7.19 -0.75
N LYS A 94 -19.11 -7.51 0.43
CA LYS A 94 -18.73 -6.50 1.42
C LYS A 94 -17.25 -6.16 1.31
N ASN A 95 -16.94 -4.87 1.24
CA ASN A 95 -15.56 -4.37 1.29
C ASN A 95 -15.12 -4.12 2.73
N TYR A 96 -13.90 -4.50 3.06
CA TYR A 96 -13.29 -4.33 4.37
C TYR A 96 -12.08 -3.43 4.25
N THR A 97 -12.20 -2.22 4.75
CA THR A 97 -11.12 -1.24 4.85
C THR A 97 -11.37 -0.35 6.06
N PHE A 98 -10.30 0.05 6.71
CA PHE A 98 -10.40 1.06 7.76
C PHE A 98 -10.25 2.43 7.14
N TYR A 99 -11.24 3.30 7.34
CA TYR A 99 -11.18 4.68 6.86
C TYR A 99 -11.86 5.65 7.84
N HIS A 100 -11.53 6.91 7.71
CA HIS A 100 -12.17 8.02 8.40
C HIS A 100 -12.25 9.22 7.47
N TYR A 101 -13.29 10.03 7.64
CA TYR A 101 -13.47 11.25 6.86
C TYR A 101 -12.43 12.30 7.22
N LEU A 102 -12.03 13.11 6.27
CA LEU A 102 -11.12 14.24 6.46
C LEU A 102 -11.92 15.55 6.60
N PRO A 103 -11.49 16.48 7.47
CA PRO A 103 -10.34 16.41 8.38
C PRO A 103 -10.56 15.48 9.58
N THR A 104 -9.50 14.90 10.11
CA THR A 104 -9.58 13.95 11.23
C THR A 104 -8.62 14.31 12.35
N PRO A 105 -9.02 14.16 13.63
CA PRO A 105 -8.13 14.28 14.77
C PRO A 105 -7.17 13.08 14.92
N LEU A 106 -7.45 11.96 14.27
CA LEU A 106 -6.63 10.74 14.34
C LEU A 106 -5.26 10.90 13.69
N TRP A 107 -5.08 11.89 12.82
CA TRP A 107 -3.78 12.19 12.25
C TRP A 107 -3.10 13.30 13.06
N GLU A 108 -1.99 12.96 13.68
CA GLU A 108 -1.13 13.94 14.30
C GLU A 108 -0.79 15.09 13.35
N GLY A 109 -1.01 16.30 13.80
CA GLY A 109 -0.88 17.49 13.00
C GLY A 109 -2.13 17.76 12.13
N ASN A 110 -2.16 18.93 11.53
CA ASN A 110 -3.27 19.37 10.71
C ASN A 110 -3.35 18.53 9.42
N THR A 111 -4.49 17.88 9.16
CA THR A 111 -4.75 17.11 7.93
C THR A 111 -4.44 17.92 6.67
N TYR A 112 -4.83 19.20 6.66
CA TYR A 112 -4.54 20.13 5.56
C TYR A 112 -3.04 20.24 5.28
N ARG A 113 -2.20 20.23 6.30
CA ARG A 113 -0.73 20.31 6.15
C ARG A 113 -0.19 19.14 5.34
N ARG A 114 -0.72 17.93 5.55
CA ARG A 114 -0.33 16.74 4.79
C ARG A 114 -0.71 16.84 3.31
N MET A 115 -1.79 17.53 3.02
CA MET A 115 -2.30 17.72 1.67
C MET A 115 -1.66 18.92 0.95
N GLN A 116 -1.36 20.00 1.70
CA GLN A 116 -0.90 21.28 1.15
C GLN A 116 0.55 21.29 0.67
N TYR A 117 1.39 20.44 1.22
CA TYR A 117 2.82 20.45 0.94
C TYR A 117 3.29 19.21 0.22
N TYR A 118 4.42 19.32 -0.48
CA TYR A 118 5.06 18.20 -1.14
C TYR A 118 6.01 17.49 -0.18
N TYR A 119 5.88 16.19 -0.08
CA TYR A 119 6.70 15.30 0.74
C TYR A 119 7.45 14.33 -0.17
N PRO A 120 8.73 14.56 -0.46
CA PRO A 120 9.47 13.78 -1.44
C PRO A 120 10.01 12.45 -0.87
N TYR A 121 9.15 11.63 -0.27
CA TYR A 121 9.52 10.36 0.35
C TYR A 121 10.07 9.32 -0.64
N ASP A 122 9.74 9.44 -1.92
CA ASP A 122 10.31 8.56 -2.94
C ASP A 122 11.81 8.84 -3.21
N TRP A 123 12.30 10.01 -2.81
CA TRP A 123 13.69 10.44 -3.01
C TRP A 123 14.46 10.60 -1.70
N ILE A 124 13.76 10.86 -0.61
CA ILE A 124 14.35 11.07 0.70
C ILE A 124 13.78 10.03 1.68
N ASN A 125 14.67 9.20 2.22
CA ASN A 125 14.25 8.20 3.19
C ASN A 125 13.84 8.84 4.52
N GLY A 126 12.54 9.00 4.75
CA GLY A 126 11.96 9.57 5.96
C GLY A 126 12.11 8.73 7.22
N ARG A 127 12.55 7.46 7.11
CA ARG A 127 12.84 6.62 8.28
C ARG A 127 14.16 6.94 8.95
N THR A 128 15.01 7.73 8.31
CA THR A 128 16.30 8.13 8.89
C THR A 128 16.22 9.52 9.50
N PRO A 129 16.92 9.80 10.61
CA PRO A 129 16.98 11.15 11.20
C PRO A 129 17.47 12.21 10.22
N ARG A 130 18.44 11.87 9.37
CA ARG A 130 18.96 12.76 8.32
C ARG A 130 17.89 13.05 7.25
N GLY A 131 17.14 12.02 6.84
CA GLY A 131 16.06 12.15 5.86
C GLY A 131 14.94 13.04 6.39
N MET A 132 14.50 12.82 7.62
CA MET A 132 13.49 13.66 8.26
C MET A 132 13.92 15.13 8.36
N LYS A 133 15.17 15.40 8.78
CA LYS A 133 15.70 16.78 8.80
C LYS A 133 15.66 17.44 7.41
N ARG A 134 15.97 16.69 6.35
CA ARG A 134 15.88 17.22 4.97
C ARG A 134 14.44 17.52 4.56
N ILE A 135 13.50 16.64 4.90
CA ILE A 135 12.07 16.85 4.64
C ILE A 135 11.57 18.08 5.39
N ASP A 136 11.90 18.21 6.68
CA ASP A 136 11.52 19.37 7.48
C ASP A 136 12.12 20.68 6.94
N TRP A 137 13.35 20.63 6.47
CA TRP A 137 13.99 21.77 5.80
C TRP A 137 13.23 22.16 4.52
N LEU A 138 12.89 21.19 3.67
CA LEU A 138 12.10 21.44 2.47
C LEU A 138 10.71 22.00 2.79
N LEU A 139 10.07 21.52 3.85
CA LEU A 139 8.77 22.05 4.30
C LEU A 139 8.88 23.51 4.79
N LYS A 140 9.97 23.85 5.50
CA LYS A 140 10.24 25.25 5.90
C LYS A 140 10.38 26.16 4.68
N TRP A 141 11.11 25.72 3.66
CA TRP A 141 11.26 26.47 2.41
C TRP A 141 9.95 26.60 1.65
N GLN A 142 9.17 25.53 1.51
CA GLN A 142 7.84 25.59 0.90
C GLN A 142 6.96 26.64 1.60
N LYS A 143 6.96 26.65 2.94
CA LYS A 143 6.23 27.65 3.72
C LYS A 143 6.73 29.08 3.46
N ARG A 144 8.04 29.29 3.47
CA ARG A 144 8.66 30.62 3.25
C ARG A 144 8.37 31.15 1.85
N LEU A 145 8.39 30.28 0.85
CA LEU A 145 8.16 30.63 -0.56
C LEU A 145 6.68 30.54 -0.96
N HIS A 146 5.77 30.27 -0.02
CA HIS A 146 4.34 30.09 -0.25
C HIS A 146 4.00 29.00 -1.29
N ILE A 147 4.89 28.03 -1.46
CA ILE A 147 4.68 26.89 -2.35
C ILE A 147 3.68 25.94 -1.69
N LYS A 148 2.50 25.83 -2.29
CA LYS A 148 1.42 24.96 -1.81
C LYS A 148 0.83 24.18 -2.98
N ARG A 149 0.39 22.96 -2.69
CA ARG A 149 -0.46 22.21 -3.60
C ARG A 149 -1.87 22.77 -3.54
N ARG A 150 -2.55 22.79 -4.67
CA ARG A 150 -3.98 23.06 -4.68
C ARG A 150 -4.69 21.89 -3.98
N ILE A 151 -5.49 22.18 -2.97
CA ILE A 151 -6.37 21.21 -2.35
C ILE A 151 -7.57 21.04 -3.28
N PRO A 152 -7.95 19.80 -3.63
CA PRO A 152 -9.12 19.58 -4.48
C PRO A 152 -10.40 20.11 -3.85
N ASP A 153 -11.34 20.56 -4.66
CA ASP A 153 -12.63 21.11 -4.20
C ASP A 153 -13.48 20.03 -3.50
N TYR A 154 -13.22 18.76 -3.79
CA TYR A 154 -13.86 17.59 -3.14
C TYR A 154 -13.15 17.14 -1.85
N PHE A 155 -12.33 17.98 -1.23
CA PHE A 155 -11.57 17.63 -0.03
C PHE A 155 -12.43 17.11 1.11
N GLU A 156 -13.62 17.67 1.29
CA GLU A 156 -14.58 17.27 2.33
C GLU A 156 -15.13 15.85 2.15
N HIS A 157 -15.02 15.31 0.93
CA HIS A 157 -15.41 13.93 0.60
C HIS A 157 -14.25 12.95 0.62
N LEU A 158 -13.03 13.40 0.91
CA LEU A 158 -11.87 12.53 1.01
C LEU A 158 -11.87 11.77 2.32
N CYS A 159 -11.40 10.54 2.23
CA CYS A 159 -11.15 9.68 3.38
C CYS A 159 -9.66 9.40 3.52
N GLY A 160 -9.20 9.31 4.75
CA GLY A 160 -7.92 8.72 5.09
C GLY A 160 -8.13 7.34 5.68
N GLY A 161 -7.18 6.42 5.51
CA GLY A 161 -7.34 5.08 6.04
C GLY A 161 -6.08 4.25 6.02
N SER A 162 -6.26 2.97 6.30
CA SER A 162 -5.21 1.97 6.22
C SER A 162 -4.89 1.63 4.77
N ALA A 163 -3.65 1.22 4.51
CA ALA A 163 -3.26 0.64 3.23
C ALA A 163 -3.83 -0.78 3.05
N TRP A 164 -4.11 -1.49 4.14
CA TRP A 164 -4.67 -2.85 4.10
C TRP A 164 -6.16 -2.82 3.80
N PHE A 165 -6.55 -3.66 2.86
CA PHE A 165 -7.94 -3.80 2.47
C PHE A 165 -8.27 -5.24 2.04
N SER A 166 -9.56 -5.55 2.06
CA SER A 166 -10.16 -6.71 1.39
C SER A 166 -11.36 -6.21 0.61
N ILE A 167 -11.30 -6.30 -0.70
CA ILE A 167 -12.29 -5.71 -1.62
C ILE A 167 -12.75 -6.74 -2.67
N THR A 168 -13.93 -6.51 -3.21
CA THR A 168 -14.52 -7.29 -4.32
C THR A 168 -14.29 -6.62 -5.66
#